data_9a28b01063e81bfa3dbb56e3839f4a49
#
_entry.id   9a28b01063e81bfa3dbb56e3839f4a49
#
_cell.length_a   1.000
_cell.length_b   1.000
_cell.length_c   1.000
_cell.angle_alpha   90.00
_cell.angle_beta   90.00
_cell.angle_gamma   90.00
#
_symmetry.space_group_name_H-M   'P 1'
#
loop_
_entity.id
_entity.type
_entity.pdbx_description
1 polymer ?
#
loop_
_entity_poly.entity_id
_entity_poly.type
_entity_poly.pdbx_seq_one_letter_code
_entity_poly.pdbx_strand_id
1 'polypeptide(L)'
;RDRSNDNLLIVNQLLTNWGLTKSLSLDAGASYNMVKGYEPDRRINNITKAENGYTLLRGNSQQRYFSALDEDDINVKAGLVYRLKDDVEEISNVRFGYAGRFVDDNFKATEYNLTVGHISVIPSLDDFSLDDYYNQENFASDWFKIQKNLDEYIVKKNIHSAYAEATYQFTPRWIVNVGMKYDNVDIQVDYNAVSYT
;
A
#
# COMPACT_ATOMS: atom_id res chain seq x y z
N ARG A 1 21.72 -3.94 9.05
CA ARG A 1 20.56 -3.81 8.15
C ARG A 1 20.62 -2.47 7.45
N ASP A 2 20.64 -2.49 6.16
CA ASP A 2 20.56 -1.30 5.31
C ASP A 2 19.23 -1.32 4.54
N ARG A 3 18.55 -0.17 4.45
CA ARG A 3 17.25 -0.04 3.81
C ARG A 3 17.09 1.36 3.20
N SER A 4 16.78 1.40 1.93
CA SER A 4 16.36 2.61 1.21
C SER A 4 14.95 2.41 0.70
N ASN A 5 14.10 3.43 0.80
CA ASN A 5 12.74 3.42 0.27
C ASN A 5 12.49 4.73 -0.47
N ASP A 6 11.98 4.59 -1.69
CA ASP A 6 11.48 5.69 -2.49
C ASP A 6 9.96 5.57 -2.59
N ASN A 7 9.24 6.59 -2.16
CA ASN A 7 7.78 6.61 -2.23
C ASN A 7 7.31 7.85 -2.97
N LEU A 8 6.39 7.66 -3.89
CA LEU A 8 5.71 8.71 -4.61
C LEU A 8 4.21 8.60 -4.38
N LEU A 9 3.59 9.70 -3.97
CA LEU A 9 2.14 9.84 -3.88
C LEU A 9 1.71 11.03 -4.73
N ILE A 10 0.85 10.79 -5.71
CA ILE A 10 0.21 11.83 -6.52
C ILE A 10 -1.28 11.76 -6.27
N VAL A 11 -1.88 12.87 -5.87
CA VAL A 11 -3.31 13.00 -5.63
C VAL A 11 -3.87 14.10 -6.53
N ASN A 12 -4.82 13.72 -7.38
CA ASN A 12 -5.59 14.66 -8.19
C ASN A 12 -7.05 14.59 -7.77
N GLN A 13 -7.67 15.72 -7.51
CA GLN A 13 -9.01 15.77 -6.99
C GLN A 13 -9.83 16.88 -7.64
N LEU A 14 -11.04 16.54 -8.06
CA LEU A 14 -12.03 17.47 -8.55
C LEU A 14 -13.28 17.37 -7.66
N LEU A 15 -13.69 18.49 -7.10
CA LEU A 15 -14.88 18.58 -6.25
C LEU A 15 -15.77 19.69 -6.79
N THR A 16 -17.08 19.44 -6.77
CA THR A 16 -18.07 20.43 -7.15
C THR A 16 -19.29 20.37 -6.24
N ASN A 17 -19.84 21.53 -5.97
CA ASN A 17 -21.14 21.69 -5.35
C ASN A 17 -21.96 22.61 -6.25
N TRP A 18 -23.10 22.16 -6.73
CA TRP A 18 -23.90 22.87 -7.67
C TRP A 18 -25.36 22.99 -7.18
N GLY A 19 -25.81 24.20 -6.93
CA GLY A 19 -27.21 24.50 -6.66
C GLY A 19 -28.06 24.35 -7.92
N LEU A 20 -28.87 23.29 -7.99
CA LEU A 20 -29.77 23.04 -9.12
C LEU A 20 -31.04 23.88 -9.00
N THR A 21 -31.56 24.04 -7.78
CA THR A 21 -32.68 24.89 -7.42
C THR A 21 -32.42 25.54 -6.05
N LYS A 22 -33.37 26.33 -5.52
CA LYS A 22 -33.26 26.88 -4.17
C LYS A 22 -33.15 25.81 -3.09
N SER A 23 -33.82 24.66 -3.28
CA SER A 23 -33.88 23.57 -2.30
C SER A 23 -33.08 22.33 -2.69
N LEU A 24 -32.55 22.22 -3.92
CA LEU A 24 -31.83 21.06 -4.42
C LEU A 24 -30.44 21.42 -4.84
N SER A 25 -29.43 20.70 -4.31
CA SER A 25 -28.04 20.80 -4.72
C SER A 25 -27.46 19.44 -5.06
N LEU A 26 -26.47 19.45 -5.96
CA LEU A 26 -25.66 18.32 -6.34
C LEU A 26 -24.25 18.49 -5.75
N ASP A 27 -23.80 17.51 -4.96
CA ASP A 27 -22.42 17.36 -4.55
C ASP A 27 -21.80 16.25 -5.39
N ALA A 28 -20.72 16.54 -6.11
CA ALA A 28 -20.01 15.53 -6.86
C ALA A 28 -18.50 15.68 -6.69
N GLY A 29 -17.79 14.59 -6.87
CA GLY A 29 -16.33 14.59 -6.80
C GLY A 29 -15.76 13.37 -7.48
N ALA A 30 -14.56 13.55 -8.00
CA ALA A 30 -13.72 12.47 -8.50
C ALA A 30 -12.29 12.68 -8.02
N SER A 31 -11.58 11.60 -7.73
CA SER A 31 -10.15 11.65 -7.50
C SER A 31 -9.45 10.50 -8.20
N TYR A 32 -8.23 10.77 -8.64
CA TYR A 32 -7.27 9.79 -9.09
C TYR A 32 -6.01 9.91 -8.25
N ASN A 33 -5.67 8.84 -7.57
CA ASN A 33 -4.50 8.75 -6.72
C ASN A 33 -3.57 7.69 -7.27
N MET A 34 -2.30 8.03 -7.36
CA MET A 34 -1.24 7.10 -7.74
C MET A 34 -0.27 6.97 -6.56
N VAL A 35 0.00 5.73 -6.16
CA VAL A 35 1.00 5.41 -5.14
C VAL A 35 2.06 4.54 -5.78
N LYS A 36 3.31 4.94 -5.68
CA LYS A 36 4.45 4.12 -6.05
C LYS A 36 5.36 3.95 -4.86
N GLY A 37 5.69 2.71 -4.57
CA GLY A 37 6.65 2.35 -3.54
C GLY A 37 7.77 1.54 -4.15
N TYR A 38 9.01 1.92 -3.89
CA TYR A 38 10.16 1.20 -4.40
C TYR A 38 11.18 0.99 -3.29
N GLU A 39 11.52 -0.28 -3.06
CA GLU A 39 12.62 -0.68 -2.18
C GLU A 39 13.72 -1.28 -3.06
N PRO A 40 14.73 -0.47 -3.44
CA PRO A 40 15.70 -0.86 -4.47
C PRO A 40 16.67 -1.94 -4.03
N ASP A 41 17.01 -2.00 -2.74
CA ASP A 41 17.94 -2.99 -2.20
C ASP A 41 17.93 -2.95 -0.67
N ARG A 42 17.15 -3.82 -0.05
CA ARG A 42 17.24 -4.03 1.39
C ARG A 42 18.23 -5.15 1.66
N ARG A 43 19.27 -4.88 2.43
CA ARG A 43 20.28 -5.84 2.80
C ARG A 43 20.15 -6.23 4.27
N ILE A 44 20.15 -7.50 4.56
CA ILE A 44 20.19 -8.04 5.90
C ILE A 44 21.37 -9.00 5.96
N ASN A 45 22.36 -8.65 6.79
CA ASN A 45 23.52 -9.49 7.07
C ASN A 45 23.49 -9.87 8.55
N ASN A 46 23.40 -11.14 8.85
CA ASN A 46 23.45 -11.64 10.21
C ASN A 46 24.87 -12.11 10.53
N ILE A 47 25.49 -11.43 11.48
CA ILE A 47 26.88 -11.61 11.89
C ILE A 47 26.88 -11.97 13.36
N THR A 48 27.70 -12.92 13.75
CA THR A 48 27.89 -13.31 15.14
C THR A 48 29.34 -13.15 15.55
N LYS A 49 29.59 -12.95 16.84
CA LYS A 49 30.93 -12.84 17.41
C LYS A 49 31.56 -14.21 17.46
N ALA A 50 32.78 -14.30 17.01
CA ALA A 50 33.67 -15.49 17.10
C ALA A 50 34.83 -15.19 18.05
N GLU A 51 35.67 -16.20 18.35
CA GLU A 51 36.77 -16.08 19.30
C GLU A 51 37.80 -15.01 18.89
N ASN A 52 38.10 -14.91 17.57
CA ASN A 52 39.09 -13.97 17.04
C ASN A 52 38.47 -12.97 16.05
N GLY A 53 37.22 -12.52 16.27
CA GLY A 53 36.56 -11.58 15.38
C GLY A 53 35.09 -11.86 15.24
N TYR A 54 34.58 -11.80 14.02
CA TYR A 54 33.19 -12.00 13.68
C TYR A 54 33.05 -13.06 12.58
N THR A 55 31.87 -13.62 12.45
CA THR A 55 31.57 -14.59 11.39
C THR A 55 30.13 -14.40 10.91
N LEU A 56 29.87 -14.70 9.63
CA LEU A 56 28.51 -14.76 9.11
C LEU A 56 27.76 -15.95 9.71
N LEU A 57 26.50 -15.78 10.05
CA LEU A 57 25.68 -16.91 10.46
C LEU A 57 25.49 -17.87 9.28
N ARG A 58 25.60 -19.18 9.56
CA ARG A 58 25.32 -20.22 8.57
C ARG A 58 23.83 -20.26 8.24
N GLY A 59 23.52 -20.79 7.07
CA GLY A 59 22.16 -20.93 6.58
C GLY A 59 21.65 -19.66 5.86
N ASN A 60 20.35 -19.55 5.68
CA ASN A 60 19.68 -18.45 4.96
C ASN A 60 19.62 -17.17 5.79
N SER A 61 20.75 -16.71 6.28
CA SER A 61 20.82 -15.56 7.19
C SER A 61 21.24 -14.26 6.51
N GLN A 62 21.67 -14.34 5.26
CA GLN A 62 22.04 -13.20 4.43
C GLN A 62 20.96 -13.00 3.38
N GLN A 63 20.43 -11.81 3.27
CA GLN A 63 19.27 -11.54 2.42
C GLN A 63 19.45 -10.24 1.64
N ARG A 64 19.07 -10.26 0.37
CA ARG A 64 18.83 -9.07 -0.44
C ARG A 64 17.38 -9.10 -0.91
N TYR A 65 16.69 -7.99 -0.76
CA TYR A 65 15.29 -7.87 -1.08
C TYR A 65 15.03 -6.61 -1.90
N PHE A 66 14.27 -6.77 -2.95
CA PHE A 66 13.86 -5.74 -3.87
C PHE A 66 12.35 -5.78 -3.98
N SER A 67 11.67 -4.64 -3.92
CA SER A 67 10.24 -4.61 -4.17
C SER A 67 9.80 -3.35 -4.89
N ALA A 68 8.73 -3.49 -5.63
CA ALA A 68 8.02 -2.41 -6.28
C ALA A 68 6.51 -2.57 -6.02
N LEU A 69 5.86 -1.48 -5.69
CA LEU A 69 4.43 -1.32 -5.54
C LEU A 69 3.97 -0.22 -6.50
N ASP A 70 2.98 -0.53 -7.32
CA ASP A 70 2.26 0.43 -8.14
C ASP A 70 0.77 0.30 -7.82
N GLU A 71 0.14 1.33 -7.27
CA GLU A 71 -1.29 1.38 -6.96
C GLU A 71 -1.94 2.55 -7.66
N ASP A 72 -3.01 2.28 -8.38
CA ASP A 72 -3.93 3.25 -8.96
C ASP A 72 -5.26 3.19 -8.21
N ASP A 73 -5.74 4.31 -7.67
CA ASP A 73 -6.97 4.41 -6.90
C ASP A 73 -7.86 5.52 -7.47
N ILE A 74 -8.98 5.12 -8.07
CA ILE A 74 -9.99 6.03 -8.59
C ILE A 74 -11.17 6.06 -7.63
N ASN A 75 -11.53 7.26 -7.18
CA ASN A 75 -12.72 7.47 -6.37
C ASN A 75 -13.68 8.40 -7.09
N VAL A 76 -14.95 8.08 -7.07
CA VAL A 76 -16.03 8.91 -7.60
C VAL A 76 -17.15 9.01 -6.57
N LYS A 77 -17.79 10.16 -6.48
CA LYS A 77 -18.98 10.34 -5.65
C LYS A 77 -19.94 11.31 -6.31
N ALA A 78 -21.22 11.05 -6.13
CA ALA A 78 -22.30 11.97 -6.51
C ALA A 78 -23.43 11.85 -5.49
N GLY A 79 -23.92 12.98 -5.00
CA GLY A 79 -25.00 13.02 -4.03
C GLY A 79 -25.92 14.20 -4.28
N LEU A 80 -27.20 13.97 -4.15
CA LEU A 80 -28.23 15.00 -4.17
C LEU A 80 -28.60 15.36 -2.73
N VAL A 81 -28.68 16.65 -2.45
CA VAL A 81 -29.09 17.19 -1.15
C VAL A 81 -30.35 18.00 -1.37
N TYR A 82 -31.45 17.58 -0.74
CA TYR A 82 -32.70 18.27 -0.76
C TYR A 82 -32.95 18.93 0.58
N ARG A 83 -33.08 20.27 0.61
CA ARG A 83 -33.42 21.04 1.80
C ARG A 83 -34.91 20.96 2.00
N LEU A 84 -35.35 20.58 3.21
CA LEU A 84 -36.77 20.42 3.53
C LEU A 84 -37.46 21.75 3.82
N LYS A 85 -36.68 22.79 4.15
CA LYS A 85 -37.20 24.13 4.46
C LYS A 85 -36.32 25.18 3.80
N ASP A 86 -36.94 26.25 3.34
CA ASP A 86 -36.27 27.38 2.65
C ASP A 86 -35.57 28.36 3.61
N ASP A 87 -35.65 28.13 4.91
CA ASP A 87 -35.01 28.99 5.91
C ASP A 87 -33.51 28.70 6.02
N VAL A 88 -32.69 29.73 5.92
CA VAL A 88 -31.23 29.65 5.95
C VAL A 88 -30.71 29.17 7.32
N GLU A 89 -31.50 29.38 8.38
CA GLU A 89 -31.16 28.99 9.74
C GLU A 89 -31.49 27.53 10.07
N GLU A 90 -32.25 26.83 9.21
CA GLU A 90 -32.67 25.45 9.45
C GLU A 90 -31.84 24.44 8.64
N ILE A 91 -31.26 23.45 9.35
CA ILE A 91 -30.35 22.42 8.80
C ILE A 91 -31.10 21.18 8.30
N SER A 92 -32.43 21.23 8.18
CA SER A 92 -33.23 20.05 7.79
C SER A 92 -33.03 19.70 6.32
N ASN A 93 -32.50 18.54 6.03
CA ASN A 93 -32.23 18.05 4.68
C ASN A 93 -32.31 16.54 4.56
N VAL A 94 -32.50 16.06 3.34
CA VAL A 94 -32.33 14.68 2.97
C VAL A 94 -31.21 14.59 1.93
N ARG A 95 -30.32 13.67 2.12
CA ARG A 95 -29.19 13.40 1.20
C ARG A 95 -29.27 11.96 0.75
N PHE A 96 -29.03 11.71 -0.52
CA PHE A 96 -28.85 10.39 -1.08
C PHE A 96 -27.80 10.44 -2.18
N GLY A 97 -27.05 9.37 -2.31
CA GLY A 97 -25.99 9.39 -3.29
C GLY A 97 -25.33 8.05 -3.48
N TYR A 98 -24.35 8.12 -4.35
CA TYR A 98 -23.47 7.01 -4.73
C TYR A 98 -22.01 7.39 -4.51
N ALA A 99 -21.20 6.39 -4.12
CA ALA A 99 -19.76 6.48 -4.12
C ALA A 99 -19.17 5.19 -4.70
N GLY A 100 -18.18 5.33 -5.58
CA GLY A 100 -17.43 4.23 -6.15
C GLY A 100 -15.96 4.39 -5.82
N ARG A 101 -15.28 3.27 -5.52
CA ARG A 101 -13.82 3.20 -5.38
C ARG A 101 -13.30 2.01 -6.16
N PHE A 102 -12.32 2.27 -7.02
CA PHE A 102 -11.70 1.30 -7.92
C PHE A 102 -10.20 1.35 -7.69
N VAL A 103 -9.65 0.23 -7.23
CA VAL A 103 -8.22 0.10 -6.93
C VAL A 103 -7.64 -0.99 -7.80
N ASP A 104 -6.53 -0.70 -8.45
CA ASP A 104 -5.65 -1.67 -9.10
C ASP A 104 -4.28 -1.57 -8.44
N ASP A 105 -3.87 -2.64 -7.77
CA ASP A 105 -2.64 -2.71 -6.98
C ASP A 105 -1.78 -3.84 -7.53
N ASN A 106 -0.57 -3.50 -7.94
CA ASN A 106 0.41 -4.43 -8.47
C ASN A 106 1.66 -4.39 -7.59
N PHE A 107 1.94 -5.49 -6.92
CA PHE A 107 3.12 -5.65 -6.11
C PHE A 107 4.01 -6.75 -6.66
N LYS A 108 5.31 -6.45 -6.70
CA LYS A 108 6.33 -7.40 -7.12
C LYS A 108 7.51 -7.33 -6.16
N ALA A 109 7.91 -8.49 -5.65
CA ALA A 109 9.08 -8.60 -4.81
C ALA A 109 10.03 -9.71 -5.30
N THR A 110 11.31 -9.47 -5.16
CA THR A 110 12.35 -10.45 -5.39
C THR A 110 13.23 -10.52 -4.15
N GLU A 111 13.35 -11.72 -3.61
CA GLU A 111 14.19 -11.99 -2.45
C GLU A 111 15.30 -12.98 -2.86
N TYR A 112 16.52 -12.60 -2.56
CA TYR A 112 17.67 -13.48 -2.66
C TYR A 112 18.13 -13.86 -1.25
N ASN A 113 18.01 -15.13 -0.94
CA ASN A 113 18.53 -15.72 0.29
C ASN A 113 19.87 -16.37 -0.03
N LEU A 114 20.90 -15.91 0.69
CA LEU A 114 22.24 -16.45 0.53
C LEU A 114 22.56 -17.38 1.69
N THR A 115 22.77 -18.65 1.37
CA THR A 115 23.24 -19.64 2.32
C THR A 115 24.75 -19.65 2.31
N VAL A 116 25.35 -19.40 3.47
CA VAL A 116 26.80 -19.41 3.65
C VAL A 116 27.23 -20.83 4.08
N GLY A 117 27.97 -21.50 3.25
CA GLY A 117 28.48 -22.87 3.51
C GLY A 117 29.79 -22.91 4.28
N HIS A 118 30.72 -22.01 3.97
CA HIS A 118 32.03 -21.91 4.64
C HIS A 118 32.24 -20.49 5.14
N ILE A 119 32.88 -20.30 6.27
CA ILE A 119 33.01 -19.03 6.93
C ILE A 119 34.46 -18.71 7.23
N SER A 120 34.94 -17.59 6.71
CA SER A 120 36.15 -16.94 7.15
C SER A 120 35.90 -16.05 8.35
N VAL A 121 36.81 -15.95 9.26
CA VAL A 121 36.76 -14.98 10.36
C VAL A 121 36.95 -13.58 9.78
N ILE A 122 36.04 -12.67 10.12
CA ILE A 122 36.11 -11.25 9.79
C ILE A 122 36.79 -10.56 10.96
N PRO A 123 38.01 -10.03 10.80
CA PRO A 123 38.74 -9.44 11.93
C PRO A 123 38.09 -8.18 12.51
N SER A 124 37.53 -7.34 11.65
CA SER A 124 36.84 -6.10 12.01
C SER A 124 35.59 -5.91 11.17
N LEU A 125 34.58 -5.22 11.73
CA LEU A 125 33.37 -4.82 11.00
C LEU A 125 33.49 -3.45 10.33
N ASP A 126 34.51 -2.67 10.67
CA ASP A 126 34.63 -1.29 10.21
C ASP A 126 34.90 -1.21 8.69
N ASP A 127 35.64 -2.18 8.16
CA ASP A 127 35.95 -2.28 6.71
C ASP A 127 35.27 -3.49 6.05
N PHE A 128 34.27 -4.12 6.71
CA PHE A 128 33.63 -5.29 6.18
C PHE A 128 32.63 -4.94 5.07
N SER A 129 32.93 -5.41 3.86
CA SER A 129 31.98 -5.44 2.75
C SER A 129 31.68 -6.88 2.36
N LEU A 130 30.41 -7.27 2.45
CA LEU A 130 29.99 -8.59 2.00
C LEU A 130 30.15 -8.73 0.48
N ASP A 131 30.09 -7.64 -0.26
CA ASP A 131 30.23 -7.63 -1.71
C ASP A 131 31.64 -8.12 -2.15
N ASP A 132 32.67 -7.94 -1.32
CA ASP A 132 34.03 -8.45 -1.59
C ASP A 132 34.10 -9.99 -1.57
N TYR A 133 33.14 -10.61 -0.87
CA TYR A 133 33.04 -12.09 -0.79
C TYR A 133 32.17 -12.67 -1.90
N TYR A 134 31.37 -11.85 -2.59
CA TYR A 134 30.50 -12.26 -3.69
C TYR A 134 31.29 -12.28 -5.01
N ASN A 135 32.19 -13.19 -5.15
CA ASN A 135 32.99 -13.37 -6.36
C ASN A 135 32.78 -14.77 -6.97
N GLN A 136 33.19 -14.92 -8.22
CA GLN A 136 32.96 -16.14 -8.98
C GLN A 136 33.68 -17.37 -8.35
N GLU A 137 34.83 -17.16 -7.71
CA GLU A 137 35.60 -18.22 -7.07
C GLU A 137 34.86 -18.78 -5.84
N ASN A 138 34.30 -17.91 -5.00
CA ASN A 138 33.55 -18.29 -3.82
C ASN A 138 32.23 -18.97 -4.17
N PHE A 139 31.59 -18.58 -5.25
CA PHE A 139 30.39 -19.27 -5.76
C PHE A 139 30.76 -20.64 -6.35
N ALA A 140 31.84 -20.75 -7.10
CA ALA A 140 32.31 -22.02 -7.70
C ALA A 140 32.75 -23.05 -6.65
N SER A 141 33.20 -22.59 -5.48
CA SER A 141 33.64 -23.45 -4.36
C SER A 141 32.53 -23.74 -3.33
N ASP A 142 31.25 -23.51 -3.66
CA ASP A 142 30.10 -23.73 -2.77
C ASP A 142 30.13 -22.93 -1.46
N TRP A 143 30.89 -21.85 -1.40
CA TRP A 143 30.89 -20.95 -0.25
C TRP A 143 29.55 -20.28 -0.05
N PHE A 144 28.87 -19.97 -1.16
CA PHE A 144 27.55 -19.38 -1.17
C PHE A 144 26.63 -20.16 -2.09
N LYS A 145 25.40 -20.37 -1.63
CA LYS A 145 24.28 -20.78 -2.47
C LYS A 145 23.23 -19.69 -2.48
N ILE A 146 22.70 -19.39 -3.64
CA ILE A 146 21.67 -18.39 -3.80
C ILE A 146 20.34 -19.08 -4.06
N GLN A 147 19.36 -18.78 -3.24
CA GLN A 147 17.96 -19.10 -3.49
C GLN A 147 17.24 -17.80 -3.86
N LYS A 148 16.55 -17.80 -4.99
CA LYS A 148 15.75 -16.69 -5.44
C LYS A 148 14.28 -17.01 -5.22
N ASN A 149 13.57 -16.14 -4.52
CA ASN A 149 12.11 -16.17 -4.38
C ASN A 149 11.53 -14.98 -5.13
N LEU A 150 10.46 -15.22 -5.85
CA LEU A 150 9.69 -14.19 -6.55
C LEU A 150 8.27 -14.24 -6.02
N ASP A 151 7.80 -13.12 -5.51
CA ASP A 151 6.43 -12.91 -5.08
C ASP A 151 5.81 -11.81 -5.94
N GLU A 152 4.68 -12.11 -6.55
CA GLU A 152 3.91 -11.15 -7.36
C GLU A 152 2.46 -11.31 -7.01
N TYR A 153 1.78 -10.22 -6.71
CA TYR A 153 0.34 -10.22 -6.57
C TYR A 153 -0.27 -8.99 -7.25
N ILE A 154 -1.46 -9.20 -7.78
CA ILE A 154 -2.30 -8.15 -8.35
C ILE A 154 -3.61 -8.18 -7.57
N VAL A 155 -4.00 -7.05 -7.01
CA VAL A 155 -5.27 -6.90 -6.29
C VAL A 155 -6.14 -5.89 -7.02
N LYS A 156 -7.32 -6.34 -7.44
CA LYS A 156 -8.37 -5.47 -7.98
C LYS A 156 -9.49 -5.36 -6.98
N LYS A 157 -9.86 -4.14 -6.62
CA LYS A 157 -10.93 -3.88 -5.67
C LYS A 157 -11.92 -2.91 -6.26
N ASN A 158 -13.17 -3.35 -6.36
CA ASN A 158 -14.29 -2.54 -6.80
C ASN A 158 -15.28 -2.41 -5.65
N ILE A 159 -15.54 -1.20 -5.21
CA ILE A 159 -16.49 -0.90 -4.15
C ILE A 159 -17.55 0.03 -4.71
N HIS A 160 -18.79 -0.38 -4.61
CA HIS A 160 -19.95 0.41 -4.97
C HIS A 160 -20.79 0.66 -3.72
N SER A 161 -21.01 1.91 -3.40
CA SER A 161 -21.75 2.33 -2.21
C SER A 161 -22.95 3.15 -2.60
N ALA A 162 -24.11 2.85 -2.04
CA ALA A 162 -25.28 3.72 -2.06
C ALA A 162 -25.60 4.16 -0.63
N TYR A 163 -25.98 5.40 -0.45
CA TYR A 163 -26.31 5.92 0.88
C TYR A 163 -27.51 6.85 0.83
N ALA A 164 -28.23 6.88 1.95
CA ALA A 164 -29.30 7.84 2.22
C ALA A 164 -29.17 8.32 3.66
N GLU A 165 -29.37 9.63 3.85
CA GLU A 165 -29.24 10.30 5.14
C GLU A 165 -30.30 11.37 5.26
N ALA A 166 -30.92 11.50 6.43
CA ALA A 166 -31.86 12.56 6.74
C ALA A 166 -31.41 13.27 8.01
N THR A 167 -31.28 14.56 7.93
CA THR A 167 -31.07 15.46 9.07
C THR A 167 -32.32 16.28 9.29
N TYR A 168 -32.84 16.26 10.49
CA TYR A 168 -34.02 17.04 10.86
C TYR A 168 -33.80 17.82 12.14
N GLN A 169 -34.03 19.11 12.06
CA GLN A 169 -33.97 20.03 13.19
C GLN A 169 -35.37 20.25 13.74
N PHE A 170 -35.64 19.67 14.90
CA PHE A 170 -36.94 19.82 15.61
C PHE A 170 -37.05 21.19 16.30
N THR A 171 -35.91 21.62 16.88
CA THR A 171 -35.78 22.91 17.55
C THR A 171 -34.36 23.44 17.36
N PRO A 172 -34.05 24.70 17.66
CA PRO A 172 -32.66 25.20 17.60
C PRO A 172 -31.66 24.41 18.47
N ARG A 173 -32.14 23.60 19.42
CA ARG A 173 -31.30 22.81 20.34
C ARG A 173 -31.27 21.31 20.03
N TRP A 174 -32.21 20.80 19.21
CA TRP A 174 -32.36 19.39 18.93
C TRP A 174 -32.31 19.12 17.43
N ILE A 175 -31.25 18.39 17.04
CA ILE A 175 -31.07 17.94 15.67
C ILE A 175 -30.92 16.43 15.71
N VAL A 176 -31.63 15.71 14.85
CA VAL A 176 -31.53 14.27 14.66
C VAL A 176 -31.00 13.99 13.27
N ASN A 177 -30.02 13.11 13.21
CA ASN A 177 -29.45 12.60 11.96
C ASN A 177 -29.63 11.08 11.95
N VAL A 178 -30.18 10.55 10.86
CA VAL A 178 -30.36 9.11 10.62
C VAL A 178 -29.91 8.81 9.20
N GLY A 179 -29.11 7.77 9.03
CA GLY A 179 -28.61 7.36 7.73
C GLY A 179 -28.47 5.86 7.58
N MET A 180 -28.47 5.41 6.35
CA MET A 180 -28.13 4.06 5.95
C MET A 180 -27.14 4.10 4.79
N LYS A 181 -26.27 3.06 4.75
CA LYS A 181 -25.31 2.85 3.68
C LYS A 181 -25.30 1.37 3.31
N TYR A 182 -25.27 1.11 2.02
CA TYR A 182 -25.08 -0.22 1.47
C TYR A 182 -23.81 -0.23 0.64
N ASP A 183 -22.91 -1.18 0.93
CA ASP A 183 -21.68 -1.38 0.19
C ASP A 183 -21.70 -2.76 -0.49
N ASN A 184 -21.42 -2.75 -1.80
CA ASN A 184 -21.08 -3.93 -2.56
C ASN A 184 -19.60 -3.93 -2.85
N VAL A 185 -18.89 -4.97 -2.42
CA VAL A 185 -17.43 -5.07 -2.50
C VAL A 185 -17.07 -6.31 -3.30
N ASP A 186 -16.31 -6.11 -4.37
CA ASP A 186 -15.68 -7.17 -5.15
C ASP A 186 -14.16 -7.02 -5.05
N ILE A 187 -13.48 -8.09 -4.63
CA ILE A 187 -12.02 -8.14 -4.48
C ILE A 187 -11.52 -9.38 -5.21
N GLN A 188 -10.69 -9.16 -6.21
CA GLN A 188 -9.96 -10.20 -6.92
C GLN A 188 -8.48 -10.09 -6.55
N VAL A 189 -7.88 -11.23 -6.19
CA VAL A 189 -6.46 -11.35 -5.89
C VAL A 189 -5.87 -12.44 -6.75
N ASP A 190 -4.93 -12.06 -7.61
CA ASP A 190 -4.10 -12.99 -8.37
C ASP A 190 -2.72 -13.02 -7.73
N TYR A 191 -2.27 -14.20 -7.33
CA TYR A 191 -1.01 -14.39 -6.63
C TYR A 191 -0.14 -15.42 -7.35
N ASN A 192 1.13 -15.07 -7.56
CA ASN A 192 2.14 -15.95 -8.12
C ASN A 192 3.40 -15.92 -7.26
N ALA A 193 3.76 -17.07 -6.67
CA ALA A 193 4.98 -17.24 -5.91
C ALA A 193 5.82 -18.35 -6.53
N VAL A 194 7.07 -18.04 -6.85
CA VAL A 194 8.01 -18.98 -7.45
C VAL A 194 9.34 -18.96 -6.67
N SER A 195 9.80 -20.12 -6.28
CA SER A 195 11.11 -20.32 -5.66
C SER A 195 12.05 -21.05 -6.60
N TYR A 196 13.23 -20.49 -6.80
CA TYR A 196 14.29 -21.08 -7.60
C TYR A 196 15.47 -21.43 -6.69
N THR A 197 15.92 -22.67 -6.76
CA THR A 197 17.09 -23.19 -6.03
C THR A 197 18.23 -23.51 -6.97
#